data_3d2d0ceabd1d378a9a74e104614069e9
#
_entry.id   3d2d0ceabd1d378a9a74e104614069e9
#
_cell.length_a   1.000
_cell.length_b   1.000
_cell.length_c   1.000
_cell.angle_alpha   90.00
_cell.angle_beta   90.00
_cell.angle_gamma   90.00
#
_symmetry.space_group_name_H-M   'P 1'
#
loop_
_entity.id
_entity.type
_entity.pdbx_description
1 polymer ?
#
loop_
_entity_poly.entity_id
_entity_poly.type
_entity_poly.pdbx_seq_one_letter_code
_entity_poly.pdbx_strand_id
1 'polypeptide(L)'
;TFGEKRERTEHKLTGNMGVIKVCLSQKPEKEEKVVLNTVHKSGDQSIYLTQGDRLEFTEENWDKPAYIAVQIDPKLKEASNASFESTSGNISLAWSITFFVLAGFFIAICLYHKYILPKPKSDKAVCEATASNIFKEFFATFVTFFQKKQVWVAVLFMLLYRLPEAQLVKLINPFLLDPKELGGLGLTTGQVGLVYGTIGILGLTIGGIIGGIVAAKGGLKKWLWPMAWSISLTCATFVYLSYYQPDSLFVINLCVFIEQFGYGFGFTA
;
A
#
# COMPACT_ATOMS: atom_id res chain seq x y z
N THR A 1 -0.09 -33.40 -11.02
CA THR A 1 0.94 -34.43 -11.04
C THR A 1 2.21 -33.87 -11.62
N PHE A 2 3.28 -33.90 -10.85
CA PHE A 2 4.59 -33.49 -11.32
C PHE A 2 5.19 -34.57 -12.22
N GLY A 3 5.89 -34.11 -13.27
CA GLY A 3 6.61 -34.99 -14.17
C GLY A 3 7.81 -35.70 -13.51
N GLU A 4 8.43 -36.59 -14.22
CA GLU A 4 9.65 -37.27 -13.76
C GLU A 4 10.79 -36.27 -13.58
N LYS A 5 11.65 -36.54 -12.59
CA LYS A 5 12.85 -35.74 -12.33
C LYS A 5 13.76 -35.79 -13.56
N ARG A 6 14.05 -34.63 -14.14
CA ARG A 6 14.93 -34.52 -15.29
C ARG A 6 16.37 -34.35 -14.84
N GLU A 7 17.32 -34.94 -15.60
CA GLU A 7 18.72 -34.69 -15.40
C GLU A 7 19.08 -33.24 -15.76
N ARG A 8 20.12 -32.72 -15.13
CA ARG A 8 20.63 -31.39 -15.38
C ARG A 8 21.08 -31.24 -16.82
N THR A 9 20.46 -30.38 -17.59
CA THR A 9 20.92 -29.98 -18.92
C THR A 9 21.80 -28.75 -18.81
N GLU A 10 22.59 -28.47 -19.84
CA GLU A 10 23.48 -27.29 -19.92
C GLU A 10 22.70 -25.96 -19.78
N HIS A 11 21.40 -25.96 -20.00
CA HIS A 11 20.53 -24.77 -19.85
C HIS A 11 19.93 -24.62 -18.45
N LYS A 12 20.36 -25.38 -17.45
CA LYS A 12 19.90 -25.31 -16.04
C LYS A 12 18.39 -25.57 -15.82
N LEU A 13 17.68 -26.03 -16.80
CA LEU A 13 16.29 -26.43 -16.67
C LEU A 13 16.22 -27.85 -16.14
N THR A 14 16.37 -27.99 -14.84
CA THR A 14 16.32 -29.28 -14.18
C THR A 14 15.37 -29.20 -13.02
N GLY A 15 14.75 -30.27 -12.76
CA GLY A 15 13.86 -30.42 -11.64
C GLY A 15 12.50 -30.94 -12.06
N ASN A 16 11.75 -31.30 -11.08
CA ASN A 16 10.37 -31.71 -11.28
C ASN A 16 9.52 -30.47 -11.62
N MET A 17 8.90 -30.49 -12.77
CA MET A 17 7.94 -29.48 -13.19
C MET A 17 6.55 -30.09 -13.31
N GLY A 18 5.57 -29.44 -12.74
CA GLY A 18 4.16 -29.71 -12.96
C GLY A 18 3.54 -28.60 -13.78
N VAL A 19 2.68 -28.95 -14.72
CA VAL A 19 1.94 -27.98 -15.52
C VAL A 19 0.46 -28.16 -15.28
N ILE A 20 -0.20 -27.10 -14.87
CA ILE A 20 -1.64 -27.06 -14.67
C ILE A 20 -2.24 -26.34 -15.88
N LYS A 21 -3.15 -27.02 -16.57
CA LYS A 21 -3.89 -26.43 -17.69
C LYS A 21 -5.15 -25.76 -17.16
N VAL A 22 -5.36 -24.51 -17.55
CA VAL A 22 -6.50 -23.71 -17.10
C VAL A 22 -7.19 -23.09 -18.34
N CYS A 23 -8.52 -23.06 -18.32
CA CYS A 23 -9.35 -22.32 -19.24
C CYS A 23 -10.59 -21.82 -18.50
N LEU A 24 -11.27 -20.81 -19.05
CA LEU A 24 -12.54 -20.39 -18.46
C LEU A 24 -13.64 -21.38 -18.80
N SER A 25 -14.62 -21.50 -17.92
CA SER A 25 -15.83 -22.32 -18.12
C SER A 25 -16.89 -21.60 -18.95
N GLN A 26 -16.82 -20.29 -19.05
CA GLN A 26 -17.76 -19.46 -19.80
C GLN A 26 -17.01 -18.36 -20.55
N LYS A 27 -17.55 -17.96 -21.69
CA LYS A 27 -17.05 -16.85 -22.48
C LYS A 27 -17.27 -15.53 -21.72
N PRO A 28 -16.24 -14.67 -21.58
CA PRO A 28 -16.41 -13.33 -21.04
C PRO A 28 -17.33 -12.48 -21.90
N GLU A 29 -17.94 -11.47 -21.32
CA GLU A 29 -18.71 -10.47 -22.09
C GLU A 29 -17.79 -9.68 -23.03
N LYS A 30 -18.40 -9.01 -23.99
CA LYS A 30 -17.66 -8.20 -24.96
C LYS A 30 -16.84 -7.13 -24.25
N GLU A 31 -15.54 -7.06 -24.56
CA GLU A 31 -14.55 -6.17 -23.94
C GLU A 31 -14.21 -6.50 -22.47
N GLU A 32 -14.79 -7.54 -21.91
CA GLU A 32 -14.45 -7.99 -20.56
C GLU A 32 -13.12 -8.73 -20.55
N LYS A 33 -12.28 -8.42 -19.54
CA LYS A 33 -11.03 -9.13 -19.25
C LYS A 33 -11.12 -9.81 -17.89
N VAL A 34 -11.02 -11.11 -17.89
CA VAL A 34 -10.95 -11.92 -16.67
C VAL A 34 -9.49 -12.22 -16.39
N VAL A 35 -9.03 -11.83 -15.22
CA VAL A 35 -7.65 -12.09 -14.79
C VAL A 35 -7.68 -13.19 -13.73
N LEU A 36 -6.87 -14.22 -13.92
CA LEU A 36 -6.59 -15.25 -12.95
C LEU A 36 -5.23 -14.97 -12.33
N ASN A 37 -5.20 -14.69 -11.04
CA ASN A 37 -3.97 -14.57 -10.26
C ASN A 37 -3.80 -15.81 -9.38
N THR A 38 -2.63 -16.43 -9.48
CA THR A 38 -2.28 -17.60 -8.68
C THR A 38 -1.11 -17.25 -7.77
N VAL A 39 -1.27 -17.46 -6.48
CA VAL A 39 -0.25 -17.15 -5.47
C VAL A 39 0.03 -18.36 -4.59
N HIS A 40 1.24 -18.47 -4.07
CA HIS A 40 1.57 -19.46 -3.05
C HIS A 40 0.86 -19.07 -1.74
N LYS A 41 0.05 -19.97 -1.20
CA LYS A 41 -0.75 -19.74 0.00
C LYS A 41 -0.07 -20.22 1.27
N SER A 42 0.46 -21.42 1.23
CA SER A 42 1.10 -22.04 2.39
C SER A 42 1.87 -23.31 1.98
N GLY A 43 2.76 -23.74 2.85
CA GLY A 43 3.58 -24.94 2.66
C GLY A 43 5.01 -24.61 2.29
N ASP A 44 5.67 -25.57 1.67
CA ASP A 44 7.10 -25.48 1.36
C ASP A 44 7.36 -24.53 0.18
N GLN A 45 8.21 -23.54 0.39
CA GLN A 45 8.59 -22.54 -0.61
C GLN A 45 9.52 -23.12 -1.68
N SER A 46 10.10 -24.30 -1.45
CA SER A 46 10.84 -25.04 -2.49
C SER A 46 9.94 -25.53 -3.63
N ILE A 47 8.62 -25.37 -3.48
CA ILE A 47 7.60 -25.63 -4.51
C ILE A 47 7.01 -24.28 -4.91
N TYR A 48 7.38 -23.76 -6.06
CA TYR A 48 7.05 -22.40 -6.45
C TYR A 48 6.52 -22.29 -7.88
N LEU A 49 5.85 -21.18 -8.18
CA LEU A 49 5.36 -20.85 -9.52
C LEU A 49 6.52 -20.28 -10.36
N THR A 50 6.71 -20.82 -11.54
CA THR A 50 7.69 -20.31 -12.52
C THR A 50 7.05 -19.52 -13.63
N GLN A 51 5.81 -19.84 -13.99
CA GLN A 51 5.04 -19.14 -15.00
C GLN A 51 3.54 -19.27 -14.71
N GLY A 52 2.75 -18.31 -15.20
CA GLY A 52 1.32 -18.36 -15.12
C GLY A 52 0.77 -17.92 -13.76
N ASP A 53 1.55 -17.18 -12.98
CA ASP A 53 1.11 -16.48 -11.77
C ASP A 53 -0.02 -15.50 -12.07
N ARG A 54 -0.01 -14.91 -13.27
CA ARG A 54 -1.08 -14.07 -13.79
C ARG A 54 -1.44 -14.44 -15.21
N LEU A 55 -2.68 -14.86 -15.43
CA LEU A 55 -3.23 -15.19 -16.74
C LEU A 55 -4.40 -14.25 -17.07
N GLU A 56 -4.44 -13.75 -18.29
CA GLU A 56 -5.51 -12.88 -18.78
C GLU A 56 -6.33 -13.62 -19.84
N PHE A 57 -7.65 -13.66 -19.63
CA PHE A 57 -8.60 -14.25 -20.55
C PHE A 57 -9.50 -13.16 -21.12
N THR A 58 -9.70 -13.23 -22.41
CA THR A 58 -10.56 -12.32 -23.19
C THR A 58 -11.54 -13.14 -24.01
N GLU A 59 -12.45 -12.46 -24.71
CA GLU A 59 -13.37 -13.09 -25.67
C GLU A 59 -12.65 -13.96 -26.73
N GLU A 60 -11.39 -13.65 -27.06
CA GLU A 60 -10.62 -14.32 -28.12
C GLU A 60 -9.83 -15.55 -27.66
N ASN A 61 -9.56 -15.66 -26.35
CA ASN A 61 -8.67 -16.70 -25.82
C ASN A 61 -9.25 -17.49 -24.64
N TRP A 62 -10.49 -17.27 -24.25
CA TRP A 62 -11.13 -17.86 -23.06
C TRP A 62 -11.18 -19.38 -23.08
N ASP A 63 -11.33 -20.01 -24.26
CA ASP A 63 -11.37 -21.43 -24.50
C ASP A 63 -10.00 -22.07 -24.76
N LYS A 64 -8.98 -21.21 -25.01
CA LYS A 64 -7.62 -21.68 -25.26
C LYS A 64 -6.95 -22.02 -23.92
N PRO A 65 -6.20 -23.14 -23.88
CA PRO A 65 -5.51 -23.55 -22.66
C PRO A 65 -4.39 -22.56 -22.33
N ALA A 66 -4.47 -21.96 -21.13
CA ALA A 66 -3.36 -21.28 -20.50
C ALA A 66 -2.71 -22.23 -19.49
N TYR A 67 -1.44 -22.00 -19.19
CA TYR A 67 -0.65 -22.92 -18.39
C TYR A 67 -0.05 -22.23 -17.19
N ILE A 68 -0.19 -22.86 -16.03
CA ILE A 68 0.51 -22.50 -14.80
C ILE A 68 1.61 -23.53 -14.59
N ALA A 69 2.85 -23.10 -14.52
CA ALA A 69 3.99 -23.98 -14.29
C ALA A 69 4.45 -23.90 -12.84
N VAL A 70 4.46 -25.02 -12.17
CA VAL A 70 4.96 -25.18 -10.80
C VAL A 70 6.26 -25.98 -10.84
N GLN A 71 7.28 -25.50 -10.17
CA GLN A 71 8.58 -26.15 -10.10
C GLN A 71 8.90 -26.54 -8.66
N ILE A 72 9.52 -27.71 -8.50
CA ILE A 72 10.10 -28.16 -7.24
C ILE A 72 11.60 -27.94 -7.29
N ASP A 73 12.17 -27.31 -6.27
CA ASP A 73 13.61 -27.12 -6.15
C ASP A 73 14.30 -28.51 -6.15
N PRO A 74 15.29 -28.72 -7.02
CA PRO A 74 16.05 -29.98 -7.05
C PRO A 74 16.75 -30.34 -5.74
N LYS A 75 16.91 -29.36 -4.84
CA LYS A 75 17.52 -29.56 -3.51
C LYS A 75 16.56 -30.17 -2.49
N LEU A 76 15.26 -30.17 -2.78
CA LEU A 76 14.27 -30.77 -1.90
C LEU A 76 14.46 -32.29 -1.83
N LYS A 77 14.81 -32.81 -0.64
CA LYS A 77 15.14 -34.23 -0.42
C LYS A 77 13.97 -35.01 0.20
N GLU A 78 13.06 -34.32 0.86
CA GLU A 78 11.94 -34.90 1.58
C GLU A 78 10.62 -34.58 0.87
N ALA A 79 9.62 -35.44 1.06
CA ALA A 79 8.28 -35.18 0.56
C ALA A 79 7.67 -33.98 1.26
N SER A 80 7.26 -32.97 0.49
CA SER A 80 6.71 -31.74 1.00
C SER A 80 5.47 -31.32 0.22
N ASN A 81 4.65 -30.48 0.81
CA ASN A 81 3.40 -30.00 0.24
C ASN A 81 3.41 -28.47 0.16
N ALA A 82 2.86 -27.94 -0.93
CA ALA A 82 2.56 -26.53 -1.08
C ALA A 82 1.11 -26.36 -1.54
N SER A 83 0.48 -25.31 -1.08
CA SER A 83 -0.89 -24.94 -1.46
C SER A 83 -0.82 -23.60 -2.23
N PHE A 84 -1.47 -23.59 -3.38
CA PHE A 84 -1.62 -22.41 -4.22
C PHE A 84 -3.09 -21.99 -4.24
N GLU A 85 -3.33 -20.70 -4.16
CA GLU A 85 -4.67 -20.13 -4.28
C GLU A 85 -4.78 -19.35 -5.58
N SER A 86 -5.79 -19.68 -6.38
CA SER A 86 -6.09 -18.98 -7.62
C SER A 86 -7.37 -18.17 -7.44
N THR A 87 -7.27 -16.87 -7.68
CA THR A 87 -8.40 -15.95 -7.65
C THR A 87 -8.66 -15.42 -9.04
N SER A 88 -9.92 -15.47 -9.50
CA SER A 88 -10.33 -14.92 -10.77
C SER A 88 -11.32 -13.78 -10.58
N GLY A 89 -11.29 -12.80 -11.46
CA GLY A 89 -12.25 -11.71 -11.41
C GLY A 89 -12.07 -10.66 -12.53
N ASN A 90 -13.10 -9.87 -12.71
CA ASN A 90 -13.04 -8.68 -13.53
C ASN A 90 -12.46 -7.53 -12.72
N ILE A 91 -11.15 -7.30 -12.87
CA ILE A 91 -10.42 -6.27 -12.13
C ILE A 91 -10.95 -4.87 -12.45
N SER A 92 -11.30 -4.61 -13.72
CA SER A 92 -11.84 -3.32 -14.16
C SER A 92 -13.18 -3.02 -13.48
N LEU A 93 -14.07 -4.01 -13.41
CA LEU A 93 -15.35 -3.89 -12.71
C LEU A 93 -15.15 -3.66 -11.21
N ALA A 94 -14.24 -4.38 -10.58
CA ALA A 94 -13.93 -4.22 -9.15
C ALA A 94 -13.45 -2.80 -8.83
N TRP A 95 -12.56 -2.24 -9.65
CA TRP A 95 -12.13 -0.85 -9.53
C TRP A 95 -13.28 0.14 -9.72
N SER A 96 -14.11 -0.07 -10.76
CA SER A 96 -15.27 0.79 -11.03
C SER A 96 -16.23 0.82 -9.84
N ILE A 97 -16.58 -0.33 -9.29
CA ILE A 97 -17.46 -0.43 -8.12
C ILE A 97 -16.83 0.31 -6.92
N THR A 98 -15.54 0.09 -6.66
CA THR A 98 -14.83 0.75 -5.57
C THR A 98 -14.86 2.28 -5.71
N PHE A 99 -14.59 2.81 -6.90
CA PHE A 99 -14.63 4.25 -7.13
C PHE A 99 -16.05 4.82 -7.03
N PHE A 100 -17.08 4.12 -7.51
CA PHE A 100 -18.45 4.57 -7.35
C PHE A 100 -18.90 4.59 -5.89
N VAL A 101 -18.51 3.60 -5.10
CA VAL A 101 -18.79 3.57 -3.65
C VAL A 101 -18.10 4.74 -2.96
N LEU A 102 -16.83 4.99 -3.26
CA LEU A 102 -16.08 6.14 -2.72
C LEU A 102 -16.72 7.47 -3.15
N ALA A 103 -17.10 7.63 -4.41
CA ALA A 103 -17.77 8.83 -4.88
C ALA A 103 -19.10 9.08 -4.13
N GLY A 104 -19.91 8.04 -3.96
CA GLY A 104 -21.14 8.12 -3.16
C GLY A 104 -20.88 8.54 -1.72
N PHE A 105 -19.84 7.99 -1.09
CA PHE A 105 -19.42 8.36 0.27
C PHE A 105 -18.98 9.83 0.36
N PHE A 106 -18.17 10.31 -0.60
CA PHE A 106 -17.78 11.72 -0.62
C PHE A 106 -18.95 12.67 -0.86
N ILE A 107 -19.92 12.29 -1.72
CA ILE A 107 -21.16 13.07 -1.90
C ILE A 107 -21.93 13.14 -0.58
N ALA A 108 -22.08 12.00 0.12
CA ALA A 108 -22.76 11.96 1.41
C ALA A 108 -22.09 12.87 2.47
N ILE A 109 -20.75 12.81 2.54
CA ILE A 109 -19.97 13.70 3.42
C ILE A 109 -20.14 15.17 3.02
N CYS A 110 -20.11 15.49 1.73
CA CYS A 110 -20.32 16.85 1.24
C CYS A 110 -21.69 17.40 1.65
N LEU A 111 -22.73 16.60 1.49
CA LEU A 111 -24.09 16.95 1.92
C LEU A 111 -24.15 17.13 3.45
N TYR A 112 -23.56 16.22 4.21
CA TYR A 112 -23.45 16.32 5.65
C TYR A 112 -22.80 17.65 6.07
N HIS A 113 -21.64 17.98 5.51
CA HIS A 113 -20.93 19.23 5.81
C HIS A 113 -21.75 20.46 5.43
N LYS A 114 -22.44 20.44 4.28
CA LYS A 114 -23.29 21.54 3.84
C LYS A 114 -24.38 21.93 4.86
N TYR A 115 -24.94 20.93 5.56
CA TYR A 115 -26.06 21.14 6.51
C TYR A 115 -25.61 21.31 7.95
N ILE A 116 -24.51 20.69 8.37
CA ILE A 116 -24.09 20.62 9.77
C ILE A 116 -22.96 21.59 10.10
N LEU A 117 -22.08 21.93 9.14
CA LEU A 117 -21.02 22.89 9.43
C LEU A 117 -21.59 24.27 9.82
N PRO A 118 -21.14 24.84 10.96
CA PRO A 118 -21.52 26.17 11.35
C PRO A 118 -21.04 27.19 10.33
N LYS A 119 -21.93 28.13 9.97
CA LYS A 119 -21.61 29.25 9.08
C LYS A 119 -21.42 30.51 9.94
N PRO A 120 -20.18 30.82 10.36
CA PRO A 120 -19.93 31.98 11.20
C PRO A 120 -20.28 33.29 10.46
N LYS A 121 -20.86 34.26 11.16
CA LYS A 121 -21.24 35.57 10.57
C LYS A 121 -20.02 36.38 10.07
N SER A 122 -18.81 35.98 10.48
CA SER A 122 -17.54 36.55 10.02
C SER A 122 -17.11 36.05 8.63
N ASP A 123 -17.73 34.97 8.15
CA ASP A 123 -17.47 34.42 6.80
C ASP A 123 -18.27 35.26 5.78
N LYS A 124 -17.70 36.41 5.43
CA LYS A 124 -18.25 37.29 4.39
C LYS A 124 -17.50 37.04 3.09
N ALA A 125 -18.28 36.85 2.01
CA ALA A 125 -17.68 36.83 0.67
C ALA A 125 -16.93 38.14 0.41
N VAL A 126 -15.70 38.05 -0.09
CA VAL A 126 -14.96 39.24 -0.56
C VAL A 126 -15.74 39.81 -1.74
N CYS A 127 -16.25 41.02 -1.62
CA CYS A 127 -17.19 41.63 -2.56
C CYS A 127 -16.68 41.80 -4.00
N GLU A 128 -15.40 41.58 -4.30
CA GLU A 128 -14.82 41.75 -5.63
C GLU A 128 -13.93 40.53 -6.05
N ALA A 129 -14.46 39.32 -5.89
CA ALA A 129 -13.76 38.11 -6.32
C ALA A 129 -13.78 37.95 -7.85
N THR A 130 -13.13 38.85 -8.56
CA THR A 130 -12.80 38.66 -9.96
C THR A 130 -11.62 37.67 -10.09
N ALA A 131 -11.66 36.79 -11.08
CA ALA A 131 -10.58 35.81 -11.30
C ALA A 131 -9.18 36.47 -11.32
N SER A 132 -9.07 37.66 -11.91
CA SER A 132 -7.82 38.44 -11.93
C SER A 132 -7.36 38.86 -10.53
N ASN A 133 -8.27 39.27 -9.64
CA ASN A 133 -7.94 39.65 -8.28
C ASN A 133 -7.52 38.43 -7.44
N ILE A 134 -8.19 37.29 -7.62
CA ILE A 134 -7.80 36.04 -6.97
C ILE A 134 -6.38 35.63 -7.35
N PHE A 135 -6.04 35.65 -8.64
CA PHE A 135 -4.69 35.36 -9.10
C PHE A 135 -3.65 36.36 -8.56
N LYS A 136 -3.98 37.64 -8.58
CA LYS A 136 -3.10 38.68 -8.05
C LYS A 136 -2.84 38.52 -6.55
N GLU A 137 -3.88 38.25 -5.75
CA GLU A 137 -3.75 37.97 -4.32
C GLU A 137 -2.98 36.68 -4.05
N PHE A 138 -3.21 35.63 -4.84
CA PHE A 138 -2.47 34.39 -4.74
C PHE A 138 -0.97 34.61 -4.95
N PHE A 139 -0.58 35.29 -6.03
CA PHE A 139 0.83 35.60 -6.29
C PHE A 139 1.41 36.56 -5.25
N ALA A 140 0.65 37.56 -4.81
CA ALA A 140 1.08 38.46 -3.76
C ALA A 140 1.33 37.69 -2.43
N THR A 141 0.49 36.72 -2.11
CA THR A 141 0.68 35.85 -0.94
C THR A 141 1.93 35.02 -1.07
N PHE A 142 2.20 34.45 -2.25
CA PHE A 142 3.47 33.75 -2.53
C PHE A 142 4.69 34.64 -2.32
N VAL A 143 4.68 35.82 -2.92
CA VAL A 143 5.79 36.77 -2.79
C VAL A 143 6.01 37.15 -1.34
N THR A 144 4.94 37.52 -0.61
CA THR A 144 5.04 37.89 0.81
C THR A 144 5.47 36.72 1.69
N PHE A 145 5.11 35.48 1.34
CA PHE A 145 5.59 34.27 2.04
C PHE A 145 7.11 34.16 1.93
N PHE A 146 7.66 34.26 0.72
CA PHE A 146 9.10 34.13 0.51
C PHE A 146 9.91 35.33 1.01
N GLN A 147 9.29 36.50 1.27
CA GLN A 147 9.90 37.66 1.90
C GLN A 147 9.96 37.56 3.43
N LYS A 148 9.30 36.58 4.05
CA LYS A 148 9.34 36.42 5.51
C LYS A 148 10.76 36.08 5.99
N LYS A 149 11.13 36.66 7.11
CA LYS A 149 12.41 36.38 7.76
C LYS A 149 12.50 34.88 8.08
N GLN A 150 13.62 34.28 7.71
CA GLN A 150 13.90 32.83 7.96
C GLN A 150 12.98 31.83 7.21
N VAL A 151 12.27 32.29 6.17
CA VAL A 151 11.39 31.40 5.40
C VAL A 151 12.13 30.17 4.84
N TRP A 152 13.34 30.35 4.35
CA TRP A 152 14.15 29.26 3.80
C TRP A 152 14.53 28.21 4.86
N VAL A 153 14.78 28.64 6.10
CA VAL A 153 14.98 27.70 7.22
C VAL A 153 13.72 26.90 7.51
N ALA A 154 12.56 27.57 7.50
CA ALA A 154 11.28 26.90 7.71
C ALA A 154 10.94 25.92 6.58
N VAL A 155 11.16 26.30 5.31
CA VAL A 155 10.95 25.43 4.15
C VAL A 155 11.87 24.21 4.19
N LEU A 156 13.18 24.43 4.45
CA LEU A 156 14.14 23.34 4.57
C LEU A 156 13.78 22.39 5.72
N PHE A 157 13.39 22.94 6.87
CA PHE A 157 12.92 22.15 8.00
C PHE A 157 11.71 21.29 7.61
N MET A 158 10.68 21.87 6.99
CA MET A 158 9.49 21.12 6.55
C MET A 158 9.81 20.01 5.53
N LEU A 159 10.73 20.27 4.61
CA LEU A 159 11.17 19.26 3.64
C LEU A 159 11.92 18.12 4.32
N LEU A 160 12.87 18.43 5.21
CA LEU A 160 13.66 17.42 5.91
C LEU A 160 12.83 16.66 6.94
N TYR A 161 11.87 17.33 7.57
CA TYR A 161 10.97 16.75 8.55
C TYR A 161 10.17 15.57 8.00
N ARG A 162 9.67 15.69 6.76
CA ARG A 162 8.86 14.67 6.11
C ARG A 162 9.64 13.72 5.20
N LEU A 163 10.90 13.98 4.95
CA LEU A 163 11.70 13.20 4.01
C LEU A 163 11.78 11.70 4.37
N PRO A 164 12.05 11.30 5.64
CA PRO A 164 12.17 9.88 5.99
C PRO A 164 10.89 9.10 5.70
N GLU A 165 9.75 9.63 6.12
CA GLU A 165 8.44 9.01 5.91
C GLU A 165 8.07 8.95 4.43
N ALA A 166 8.29 10.04 3.68
CA ALA A 166 7.98 10.08 2.26
C ALA A 166 8.79 9.05 1.43
N GLN A 167 10.01 8.72 1.85
CA GLN A 167 10.78 7.64 1.23
C GLN A 167 10.27 6.26 1.66
N LEU A 168 9.97 6.10 2.94
CA LEU A 168 9.46 4.85 3.48
C LEU A 168 8.17 4.41 2.79
N VAL A 169 7.19 5.31 2.66
CA VAL A 169 5.88 5.02 2.02
C VAL A 169 6.03 4.46 0.60
N LYS A 170 7.03 4.90 -0.16
CA LYS A 170 7.28 4.38 -1.51
C LYS A 170 7.81 2.94 -1.52
N LEU A 171 8.56 2.56 -0.49
CA LEU A 171 9.21 1.26 -0.40
C LEU A 171 8.37 0.20 0.32
N ILE A 172 7.41 0.64 1.13
CA ILE A 172 6.61 -0.25 1.97
C ILE A 172 5.83 -1.29 1.15
N ASN A 173 5.11 -0.86 0.13
CA ASN A 173 4.27 -1.79 -0.63
C ASN A 173 5.08 -2.91 -1.32
N PRO A 174 6.15 -2.63 -2.08
CA PRO A 174 7.00 -3.69 -2.58
C PRO A 174 7.61 -4.53 -1.45
N PHE A 175 8.12 -3.93 -0.38
CA PHE A 175 8.71 -4.67 0.73
C PHE A 175 7.73 -5.66 1.41
N LEU A 176 6.46 -5.28 1.56
CA LEU A 176 5.45 -6.16 2.16
C LEU A 176 5.02 -7.28 1.21
N LEU A 177 4.95 -7.03 -0.10
CA LEU A 177 4.43 -7.95 -1.11
C LEU A 177 5.50 -8.87 -1.70
N ASP A 178 6.73 -8.38 -1.85
CA ASP A 178 7.79 -9.15 -2.48
C ASP A 178 8.13 -10.40 -1.67
N PRO A 179 8.45 -11.52 -2.34
CA PRO A 179 8.85 -12.75 -1.68
C PRO A 179 10.08 -12.57 -0.77
N LYS A 180 10.18 -13.40 0.26
CA LYS A 180 11.30 -13.37 1.22
C LYS A 180 12.66 -13.57 0.55
N GLU A 181 12.73 -14.37 -0.52
CA GLU A 181 13.94 -14.60 -1.31
C GLU A 181 14.47 -13.32 -1.97
N LEU A 182 13.58 -12.35 -2.24
CA LEU A 182 13.92 -11.03 -2.76
C LEU A 182 14.09 -9.97 -1.67
N GLY A 183 14.00 -10.38 -0.40
CA GLY A 183 14.17 -9.51 0.75
C GLY A 183 12.87 -8.87 1.26
N GLY A 184 11.71 -9.23 0.71
CA GLY A 184 10.40 -8.79 1.17
C GLY A 184 9.84 -9.64 2.31
N LEU A 185 8.57 -9.41 2.67
CA LEU A 185 7.86 -10.19 3.69
C LEU A 185 6.91 -11.24 3.11
N GLY A 186 6.63 -11.23 1.81
CA GLY A 186 5.77 -12.21 1.13
C GLY A 186 4.31 -12.18 1.56
N LEU A 187 3.80 -11.01 1.97
CA LEU A 187 2.40 -10.89 2.38
C LEU A 187 1.47 -10.91 1.18
N THR A 188 0.30 -11.48 1.35
CA THR A 188 -0.78 -11.36 0.36
C THR A 188 -1.36 -9.95 0.35
N THR A 189 -1.97 -9.54 -0.76
CA THR A 189 -2.64 -8.24 -0.89
C THR A 189 -3.70 -8.02 0.19
N GLY A 190 -4.44 -9.08 0.58
CA GLY A 190 -5.41 -9.03 1.67
C GLY A 190 -4.78 -8.78 3.04
N GLN A 191 -3.62 -9.40 3.31
CA GLN A 191 -2.87 -9.15 4.53
C GLN A 191 -2.32 -7.73 4.57
N VAL A 192 -1.78 -7.21 3.47
CA VAL A 192 -1.34 -5.81 3.38
C VAL A 192 -2.51 -4.85 3.63
N GLY A 193 -3.69 -5.16 3.08
CA GLY A 193 -4.92 -4.41 3.35
C GLY A 193 -5.30 -4.40 4.84
N LEU A 194 -5.15 -5.51 5.54
CA LEU A 194 -5.38 -5.57 6.99
C LEU A 194 -4.34 -4.79 7.78
N VAL A 195 -3.06 -5.02 7.46
CA VAL A 195 -1.90 -4.40 8.16
C VAL A 195 -1.94 -2.88 8.03
N TYR A 196 -2.03 -2.37 6.82
CA TYR A 196 -2.01 -0.93 6.56
C TYR A 196 -3.40 -0.30 6.61
N GLY A 197 -4.40 -0.93 6.00
CA GLY A 197 -5.75 -0.39 5.86
C GLY A 197 -6.57 -0.43 7.16
N THR A 198 -6.24 -1.30 8.10
CA THR A 198 -6.96 -1.39 9.38
C THR A 198 -6.06 -1.01 10.55
N ILE A 199 -5.01 -1.79 10.80
CA ILE A 199 -4.14 -1.60 11.96
C ILE A 199 -3.33 -0.30 11.83
N GLY A 200 -2.81 -0.02 10.63
CA GLY A 200 -2.08 1.22 10.36
C GLY A 200 -2.95 2.47 10.56
N ILE A 201 -4.19 2.46 10.04
CA ILE A 201 -5.12 3.60 10.21
C ILE A 201 -5.46 3.80 11.69
N LEU A 202 -5.65 2.74 12.47
CA LEU A 202 -5.87 2.85 13.91
C LEU A 202 -4.67 3.50 14.60
N GLY A 203 -3.45 3.06 14.30
CA GLY A 203 -2.22 3.65 14.81
C GLY A 203 -2.13 5.15 14.49
N LEU A 204 -2.30 5.48 13.21
CA LEU A 204 -2.30 6.85 12.70
C LEU A 204 -3.32 7.75 13.42
N THR A 205 -4.54 7.27 13.56
CA THR A 205 -5.63 8.02 14.16
C THR A 205 -5.36 8.29 15.65
N ILE A 206 -4.97 7.26 16.40
CA ILE A 206 -4.67 7.38 17.83
C ILE A 206 -3.46 8.30 18.04
N GLY A 207 -2.40 8.12 17.23
CA GLY A 207 -1.23 8.99 17.25
C GLY A 207 -1.58 10.45 16.98
N GLY A 208 -2.39 10.71 15.95
CA GLY A 208 -2.85 12.04 15.59
C GLY A 208 -3.68 12.72 16.69
N ILE A 209 -4.61 11.98 17.29
CA ILE A 209 -5.43 12.51 18.40
C ILE A 209 -4.54 12.88 19.60
N ILE A 210 -3.66 11.98 20.01
CA ILE A 210 -2.74 12.22 21.13
C ILE A 210 -1.79 13.38 20.82
N GLY A 211 -1.23 13.42 19.61
CA GLY A 211 -0.38 14.52 19.15
C GLY A 211 -1.10 15.86 19.19
N GLY A 212 -2.33 15.92 18.68
CA GLY A 212 -3.16 17.14 18.74
C GLY A 212 -3.44 17.62 20.18
N ILE A 213 -3.81 16.71 21.10
CA ILE A 213 -4.05 17.04 22.51
C ILE A 213 -2.77 17.58 23.17
N VAL A 214 -1.65 16.93 22.93
CA VAL A 214 -0.37 17.30 23.51
C VAL A 214 0.12 18.65 22.98
N ALA A 215 0.02 18.88 21.67
CA ALA A 215 0.35 20.17 21.05
C ALA A 215 -0.54 21.30 21.56
N ALA A 216 -1.84 21.05 21.70
CA ALA A 216 -2.80 22.04 22.25
C ALA A 216 -2.49 22.42 23.71
N LYS A 217 -2.14 21.44 24.55
CA LYS A 217 -1.85 21.70 25.97
C LYS A 217 -0.46 22.25 26.23
N GLY A 218 0.56 21.76 25.51
CA GLY A 218 1.96 22.06 25.77
C GLY A 218 2.59 23.12 24.87
N GLY A 219 1.90 23.48 23.81
CA GLY A 219 2.41 24.35 22.76
C GLY A 219 3.38 23.64 21.79
N LEU A 220 3.28 23.96 20.52
CA LEU A 220 4.05 23.33 19.44
C LEU A 220 5.57 23.44 19.67
N LYS A 221 6.06 24.58 20.15
CA LYS A 221 7.49 24.81 20.38
C LYS A 221 8.14 23.78 21.29
N LYS A 222 7.42 23.29 22.31
CA LYS A 222 7.91 22.29 23.26
C LYS A 222 7.91 20.89 22.63
N TRP A 223 6.89 20.60 21.83
CA TRP A 223 6.64 19.25 21.30
C TRP A 223 7.19 19.00 19.91
N LEU A 224 7.67 20.03 19.22
CA LEU A 224 8.21 19.91 17.85
C LEU A 224 9.32 18.86 17.73
N TRP A 225 10.29 18.86 18.65
CA TRP A 225 11.37 17.88 18.65
C TRP A 225 10.92 16.46 18.99
N PRO A 226 10.15 16.20 20.05
CA PRO A 226 9.57 14.87 20.29
C PRO A 226 8.75 14.35 19.11
N MET A 227 7.99 15.20 18.45
CA MET A 227 7.22 14.84 17.25
C MET A 227 8.11 14.51 16.06
N ALA A 228 9.18 15.29 15.83
CA ALA A 228 10.16 15.00 14.79
C ALA A 228 10.87 13.65 15.02
N TRP A 229 11.26 13.38 16.26
CA TRP A 229 11.84 12.08 16.65
C TRP A 229 10.84 10.94 16.47
N SER A 230 9.57 11.16 16.80
CA SER A 230 8.54 10.13 16.65
C SER A 230 8.40 9.69 15.18
N ILE A 231 8.35 10.62 14.22
CA ILE A 231 8.29 10.24 12.79
C ILE A 231 9.53 9.45 12.36
N SER A 232 10.72 9.88 12.79
CA SER A 232 11.96 9.28 12.29
C SER A 232 12.31 7.96 12.97
N LEU A 233 12.14 7.86 14.29
CA LEU A 233 12.54 6.67 15.05
C LEU A 233 11.59 5.49 14.80
N THR A 234 10.31 5.74 14.60
CA THR A 234 9.35 4.65 14.35
C THR A 234 9.60 3.97 13.00
N CYS A 235 10.22 4.65 12.02
CA CYS A 235 10.68 4.01 10.79
C CYS A 235 11.70 2.87 11.05
N ALA A 236 12.38 2.85 12.21
CA ALA A 236 13.30 1.77 12.57
C ALA A 236 12.58 0.41 12.75
N THR A 237 11.26 0.38 12.96
CA THR A 237 10.49 -0.87 12.98
C THR A 237 10.61 -1.63 11.66
N PHE A 238 10.73 -0.92 10.52
CA PHE A 238 10.97 -1.56 9.23
C PHE A 238 12.39 -2.12 9.08
N VAL A 239 13.37 -1.52 9.73
CA VAL A 239 14.72 -2.09 9.82
C VAL A 239 14.66 -3.43 10.56
N TYR A 240 13.92 -3.49 11.67
CA TYR A 240 13.67 -4.74 12.37
C TYR A 240 12.97 -5.78 11.47
N LEU A 241 11.89 -5.38 10.78
CA LEU A 241 11.15 -6.28 9.87
C LEU A 241 12.03 -6.79 8.72
N SER A 242 12.89 -5.95 8.14
CA SER A 242 13.77 -6.36 7.05
C SER A 242 14.89 -7.30 7.50
N TYR A 243 15.36 -7.17 8.74
CA TYR A 243 16.43 -8.00 9.27
C TYR A 243 15.94 -9.37 9.75
N TYR A 244 14.82 -9.41 10.47
CA TYR A 244 14.30 -10.63 11.08
C TYR A 244 13.26 -11.36 10.24
N GLN A 245 12.62 -10.67 9.28
CA GLN A 245 11.56 -11.20 8.40
C GLN A 245 10.58 -12.16 9.12
N PRO A 246 9.92 -11.72 10.20
CA PRO A 246 9.08 -12.61 11.01
C PRO A 246 7.89 -13.14 10.20
N ASP A 247 7.53 -14.43 10.44
CA ASP A 247 6.34 -15.05 9.85
C ASP A 247 5.06 -14.65 10.59
N SER A 248 5.20 -14.15 11.81
CA SER A 248 4.07 -13.79 12.65
C SER A 248 3.40 -12.49 12.18
N LEU A 249 2.20 -12.60 11.66
CA LEU A 249 1.39 -11.44 11.28
C LEU A 249 1.13 -10.49 12.46
N PHE A 250 1.12 -11.00 13.69
CA PHE A 250 0.98 -10.17 14.90
C PHE A 250 2.19 -9.23 15.08
N VAL A 251 3.41 -9.73 14.88
CA VAL A 251 4.63 -8.92 14.98
C VAL A 251 4.66 -7.85 13.90
N ILE A 252 4.29 -8.21 12.67
CA ILE A 252 4.20 -7.27 11.55
C ILE A 252 3.18 -6.18 11.85
N ASN A 253 1.98 -6.55 12.31
CA ASN A 253 0.94 -5.60 12.72
C ASN A 253 1.41 -4.65 13.82
N LEU A 254 2.12 -5.15 14.82
CA LEU A 254 2.64 -4.32 15.91
C LEU A 254 3.68 -3.31 15.41
N CYS A 255 4.59 -3.74 14.53
CA CYS A 255 5.59 -2.85 13.95
C CYS A 255 4.95 -1.74 13.11
N VAL A 256 3.97 -2.08 12.27
CA VAL A 256 3.25 -1.10 11.46
C VAL A 256 2.38 -0.18 12.32
N PHE A 257 1.75 -0.71 13.38
CA PHE A 257 1.01 0.12 14.33
C PHE A 257 1.91 1.18 15.00
N ILE A 258 3.10 0.77 15.49
CA ILE A 258 4.06 1.69 16.12
C ILE A 258 4.52 2.76 15.12
N GLU A 259 4.84 2.36 13.90
CA GLU A 259 5.28 3.29 12.86
C GLU A 259 4.17 4.27 12.52
N GLN A 260 2.96 3.82 12.24
CA GLN A 260 1.82 4.67 11.91
C GLN A 260 1.37 5.53 13.10
N PHE A 261 1.48 5.04 14.32
CA PHE A 261 1.27 5.85 15.52
C PHE A 261 2.28 7.00 15.60
N GLY A 262 3.56 6.69 15.40
CA GLY A 262 4.62 7.70 15.42
C GLY A 262 4.45 8.75 14.32
N TYR A 263 4.05 8.30 13.13
CA TYR A 263 3.71 9.19 12.03
C TYR A 263 2.50 10.08 12.38
N GLY A 264 1.41 9.51 12.87
CA GLY A 264 0.22 10.28 13.28
C GLY A 264 0.52 11.30 14.37
N PHE A 265 1.28 10.91 15.39
CA PHE A 265 1.70 11.80 16.47
C PHE A 265 2.56 12.96 15.96
N GLY A 266 3.51 12.68 15.09
CA GLY A 266 4.38 13.70 14.54
C GLY A 266 3.71 14.57 13.47
N PHE A 267 2.76 14.04 12.71
CA PHE A 267 2.07 14.76 11.64
C PHE A 267 1.26 15.97 12.14
N THR A 268 0.91 16.00 13.41
CA THR A 268 0.16 17.10 14.02
C THR A 268 1.02 18.32 14.36
N ALA A 269 2.34 18.25 14.13
CA ALA A 269 3.26 19.38 14.26
C ALA A 269 3.24 20.26 13.02
#